data_be89f8481ea0dc1087a28fdad2688e34
#
_entry.id   be89f8481ea0dc1087a28fdad2688e34
#
_cell.length_a   1.000
_cell.length_b   1.000
_cell.length_c   1.000
_cell.angle_alpha   90.00
_cell.angle_beta   90.00
_cell.angle_gamma   90.00
#
_symmetry.space_group_name_H-M   'P 1'
#
loop_
_entity.id
_entity.type
_entity.pdbx_description
1 polymer ?
#
loop_
_entity_poly.entity_id
_entity_poly.type
_entity_poly.pdbx_seq_one_letter_code
_entity_poly.pdbx_strand_id
1 'polypeptide(L)'
;MKTYNIYEYLPKRFFTVNPQYTATRRLVYAFKDGKKWATKYVADVVVNLLTKWYGEKASDFVLVCAPCASQKKYNYRFLKFAADVTRRAHIQNGSAYVNIFGRRESKHNNALHVVSESFGYMVNLDADFFKGKKVIIFDDLITSGATAEEFKEQLDNVGATVLGGLFLAKTVHNDGIRGAYKEIKYKQYSA
;
A
#
# COMPACT_ATOMS: atom_id res chain seq x y z
N MET A 1 -6.95 -13.37 -0.88
CA MET A 1 -6.66 -12.48 -2.05
C MET A 1 -5.28 -12.80 -2.64
N LYS A 2 -5.09 -12.69 -3.98
CA LYS A 2 -3.75 -12.76 -4.61
C LYS A 2 -2.94 -11.51 -4.21
N THR A 3 -1.65 -11.69 -3.90
CA THR A 3 -0.78 -10.58 -3.48
C THR A 3 0.51 -10.57 -4.28
N TYR A 4 0.98 -9.38 -4.62
CA TYR A 4 2.30 -9.14 -5.20
C TYR A 4 3.03 -8.13 -4.33
N ASN A 5 4.24 -8.43 -3.94
CA ASN A 5 5.13 -7.50 -3.22
C ASN A 5 6.35 -7.16 -4.07
N ILE A 6 6.72 -5.87 -4.04
CA ILE A 6 7.87 -5.38 -4.80
C ILE A 6 9.17 -5.76 -4.10
N TYR A 7 9.20 -5.61 -2.77
CA TYR A 7 10.37 -5.87 -1.93
C TYR A 7 10.04 -6.77 -0.75
N GLU A 8 11.08 -7.25 -0.07
CA GLU A 8 11.00 -7.92 1.23
C GLU A 8 11.41 -6.96 2.34
N TYR A 9 10.61 -6.93 3.41
CA TYR A 9 10.84 -6.09 4.58
C TYR A 9 11.19 -6.95 5.79
N LEU A 10 12.43 -6.81 6.27
CA LEU A 10 12.86 -7.45 7.52
C LEU A 10 12.72 -6.44 8.67
N PRO A 11 11.88 -6.71 9.70
CA PRO A 11 11.71 -5.82 10.83
C PRO A 11 13.02 -5.52 11.59
N LYS A 12 13.13 -4.33 12.21
CA LYS A 12 14.35 -3.89 12.91
C LYS A 12 14.81 -4.81 14.05
N ARG A 13 13.87 -5.55 14.63
CA ARG A 13 14.16 -6.53 15.69
C ARG A 13 15.04 -7.71 15.23
N PHE A 14 15.11 -7.95 13.92
CA PHE A 14 15.97 -8.97 13.33
C PHE A 14 17.27 -8.34 12.85
N PHE A 15 18.39 -8.93 13.30
CA PHE A 15 19.70 -8.53 12.81
C PHE A 15 19.89 -8.95 11.35
N THR A 16 20.55 -8.09 10.58
CA THR A 16 20.94 -8.40 9.20
C THR A 16 22.16 -7.58 8.79
N VAL A 17 23.07 -8.23 8.10
CA VAL A 17 24.19 -7.57 7.40
C VAL A 17 23.84 -7.26 5.94
N ASN A 18 22.68 -7.71 5.46
CA ASN A 18 22.26 -7.51 4.09
C ASN A 18 21.76 -6.06 3.87
N PRO A 19 22.44 -5.29 3.01
CA PRO A 19 22.10 -3.88 2.76
C PRO A 19 20.72 -3.70 2.15
N GLN A 20 20.18 -4.69 1.45
CA GLN A 20 18.86 -4.62 0.82
C GLN A 20 17.74 -4.48 1.86
N TYR A 21 17.80 -5.20 2.97
CA TYR A 21 16.79 -5.05 4.02
C TYR A 21 16.86 -3.68 4.70
N THR A 22 18.07 -3.13 4.86
CA THR A 22 18.24 -1.76 5.38
C THR A 22 17.69 -0.73 4.40
N ALA A 23 17.95 -0.90 3.10
CA ALA A 23 17.44 -0.05 2.05
C ALA A 23 15.90 -0.12 1.96
N THR A 24 15.32 -1.34 2.01
CA THR A 24 13.86 -1.53 2.03
C THR A 24 13.23 -0.85 3.25
N ARG A 25 13.82 -1.02 4.45
CA ARG A 25 13.33 -0.33 5.67
C ARG A 25 13.32 1.18 5.50
N ARG A 26 14.42 1.75 5.00
CA ARG A 26 14.54 3.19 4.74
C ARG A 26 13.47 3.65 3.75
N LEU A 27 13.27 2.92 2.65
CA LEU A 27 12.26 3.25 1.63
C LEU A 27 10.84 3.20 2.22
N VAL A 28 10.46 2.13 2.92
CA VAL A 28 9.13 1.98 3.52
C VAL A 28 8.83 3.10 4.52
N TYR A 29 9.79 3.42 5.42
CA TYR A 29 9.60 4.54 6.35
C TYR A 29 9.49 5.87 5.65
N ALA A 30 10.38 6.15 4.69
CA ALA A 30 10.36 7.41 3.94
C ALA A 30 9.05 7.57 3.14
N PHE A 31 8.53 6.49 2.57
CA PHE A 31 7.23 6.51 1.89
C PHE A 31 6.08 6.75 2.88
N LYS A 32 6.06 6.06 4.03
CA LYS A 32 5.09 6.29 5.12
C LYS A 32 5.08 7.74 5.60
N ASP A 33 6.26 8.36 5.64
CA ASP A 33 6.47 9.74 6.07
C ASP A 33 6.29 10.75 4.91
N GLY A 34 5.74 10.33 3.76
CA GLY A 34 5.45 11.21 2.61
C GLY A 34 6.67 11.94 2.05
N LYS A 35 7.88 11.39 2.22
CA LYS A 35 9.10 11.99 1.67
C LYS A 35 9.01 12.01 0.14
N LYS A 36 9.20 13.17 -0.48
CA LYS A 36 9.02 13.39 -1.92
C LYS A 36 9.77 12.39 -2.78
N TRP A 37 11.06 12.13 -2.45
CA TRP A 37 11.87 11.18 -3.19
C TRP A 37 11.33 9.75 -3.15
N ALA A 38 10.86 9.30 -1.97
CA ALA A 38 10.32 7.96 -1.81
C ALA A 38 8.97 7.81 -2.54
N THR A 39 8.08 8.82 -2.40
CA THR A 39 6.80 8.85 -3.11
C THR A 39 7.01 8.78 -4.63
N LYS A 40 7.95 9.59 -5.17
CA LYS A 40 8.27 9.58 -6.59
C LYS A 40 8.84 8.23 -7.04
N TYR A 41 9.82 7.69 -6.31
CA TYR A 41 10.42 6.41 -6.63
C TYR A 41 9.40 5.26 -6.63
N VAL A 42 8.55 5.19 -5.57
CA VAL A 42 7.49 4.15 -5.48
C VAL A 42 6.47 4.32 -6.60
N ALA A 43 6.10 5.55 -6.93
CA ALA A 43 5.19 5.81 -8.05
C ALA A 43 5.78 5.33 -9.38
N ASP A 44 7.06 5.59 -9.66
CA ASP A 44 7.72 5.13 -10.88
C ASP A 44 7.72 3.60 -10.99
N VAL A 45 8.02 2.91 -9.88
CA VAL A 45 8.00 1.43 -9.86
C VAL A 45 6.59 0.89 -10.07
N VAL A 46 5.59 1.47 -9.41
CA VAL A 46 4.20 1.01 -9.51
C VAL A 46 3.62 1.30 -10.90
N VAL A 47 3.89 2.47 -11.49
CA VAL A 47 3.50 2.79 -12.88
C VAL A 47 4.06 1.75 -13.84
N ASN A 48 5.37 1.47 -13.76
CA ASN A 48 5.99 0.48 -14.64
C ASN A 48 5.37 -0.92 -14.50
N LEU A 49 5.02 -1.34 -13.29
CA LEU A 49 4.35 -2.62 -13.07
C LEU A 49 2.94 -2.65 -13.65
N LEU A 50 2.12 -1.63 -13.37
CA LEU A 50 0.75 -1.54 -13.86
C LEU A 50 0.69 -1.46 -15.39
N THR A 51 1.56 -0.66 -16.01
CA THR A 51 1.69 -0.57 -17.46
C THR A 51 2.11 -1.91 -18.06
N LYS A 52 3.07 -2.61 -17.43
CA LYS A 52 3.50 -3.94 -17.89
C LYS A 52 2.39 -4.98 -17.79
N TRP A 53 1.54 -4.92 -16.76
CA TRP A 53 0.50 -5.93 -16.52
C TRP A 53 -0.75 -5.69 -17.35
N TYR A 54 -1.14 -4.44 -17.53
CA TYR A 54 -2.45 -4.09 -18.10
C TYR A 54 -2.37 -3.35 -19.45
N GLY A 55 -1.26 -2.63 -19.72
CA GLY A 55 -1.07 -1.94 -20.99
C GLY A 55 -2.26 -1.04 -21.35
N GLU A 56 -2.78 -1.20 -22.55
CA GLU A 56 -3.91 -0.42 -23.05
C GLU A 56 -5.23 -0.68 -22.29
N LYS A 57 -5.35 -1.81 -21.62
CA LYS A 57 -6.53 -2.16 -20.79
C LYS A 57 -6.51 -1.54 -19.41
N ALA A 58 -5.51 -0.73 -19.06
CA ALA A 58 -5.37 -0.16 -17.74
C ALA A 58 -6.58 0.66 -17.30
N SER A 59 -7.27 1.34 -18.24
CA SER A 59 -8.48 2.12 -17.96
C SER A 59 -9.67 1.31 -17.45
N ASP A 60 -9.68 -0.01 -17.64
CA ASP A 60 -10.73 -0.92 -17.16
C ASP A 60 -10.61 -1.21 -15.66
N PHE A 61 -9.50 -0.81 -15.04
CA PHE A 61 -9.16 -1.12 -13.67
C PHE A 61 -9.11 0.13 -12.79
N VAL A 62 -9.28 -0.09 -11.49
CA VAL A 62 -9.20 0.94 -10.45
C VAL A 62 -8.03 0.60 -9.53
N LEU A 63 -7.16 1.56 -9.26
CA LEU A 63 -6.19 1.47 -8.17
C LEU A 63 -6.76 2.18 -6.94
N VAL A 64 -6.79 1.49 -5.80
CA VAL A 64 -7.20 2.06 -4.52
C VAL A 64 -6.16 1.77 -3.46
N CYS A 65 -5.79 2.77 -2.66
CA CYS A 65 -4.88 2.58 -1.54
C CYS A 65 -5.64 2.07 -0.31
N ALA A 66 -5.03 1.15 0.44
CA ALA A 66 -5.60 0.64 1.68
C ALA A 66 -5.76 1.74 2.74
N PRO A 67 -6.84 1.71 3.54
CA PRO A 67 -7.12 2.77 4.50
C PRO A 67 -6.08 2.86 5.61
N CYS A 68 -5.69 4.08 5.95
CA CYS A 68 -4.81 4.40 7.07
C CYS A 68 -5.59 4.53 8.39
N ALA A 69 -4.87 4.77 9.50
CA ALA A 69 -5.48 4.99 10.82
C ALA A 69 -6.29 6.30 10.94
N SER A 70 -6.26 7.17 9.96
CA SER A 70 -7.10 8.38 9.87
C SER A 70 -7.05 8.96 8.46
N GLN A 71 -8.06 9.79 8.11
CA GLN A 71 -8.10 10.51 6.83
C GLN A 71 -6.87 11.39 6.61
N LYS A 72 -6.40 12.08 7.66
CA LYS A 72 -5.20 12.93 7.56
C LYS A 72 -3.96 12.11 7.15
N LYS A 73 -3.75 10.93 7.75
CA LYS A 73 -2.64 10.04 7.40
C LYS A 73 -2.80 9.47 5.99
N TYR A 74 -4.02 9.11 5.61
CA TYR A 74 -4.35 8.61 4.28
C TYR A 74 -4.01 9.64 3.21
N ASN A 75 -4.51 10.86 3.35
CA ASN A 75 -4.25 11.95 2.41
C ASN A 75 -2.77 12.30 2.31
N TYR A 76 -2.09 12.38 3.45
CA TYR A 76 -0.67 12.68 3.52
C TYR A 76 0.19 11.66 2.78
N ARG A 77 -0.11 10.36 2.93
CA ARG A 77 0.65 9.28 2.31
C ARG A 77 0.27 9.03 0.87
N PHE A 78 -1.03 8.95 0.59
CA PHE A 78 -1.52 8.35 -0.64
C PHE A 78 -2.12 9.32 -1.65
N LEU A 79 -2.61 10.51 -1.25
CA LEU A 79 -3.34 11.37 -2.19
C LEU A 79 -2.51 11.75 -3.42
N LYS A 80 -1.30 12.27 -3.21
CA LYS A 80 -0.39 12.65 -4.30
C LYS A 80 0.15 11.44 -5.05
N PHE A 81 0.47 10.38 -4.32
CA PHE A 81 0.94 9.12 -4.90
C PHE A 81 -0.10 8.52 -5.84
N ALA A 82 -1.34 8.32 -5.35
CA ALA A 82 -2.41 7.73 -6.15
C ALA A 82 -2.72 8.57 -7.39
N ALA A 83 -2.82 9.90 -7.26
CA ALA A 83 -3.07 10.79 -8.37
C ALA A 83 -1.97 10.71 -9.46
N ASP A 84 -0.69 10.67 -9.08
CA ASP A 84 0.41 10.55 -10.02
C ASP A 84 0.44 9.18 -10.71
N VAL A 85 0.31 8.09 -9.93
CA VAL A 85 0.31 6.73 -10.48
C VAL A 85 -0.85 6.53 -11.45
N THR A 86 -2.06 6.89 -11.06
CA THR A 86 -3.26 6.63 -11.87
C THR A 86 -3.27 7.43 -13.17
N ARG A 87 -2.84 8.68 -13.12
CA ARG A 87 -2.66 9.51 -14.31
C ARG A 87 -1.65 8.91 -15.29
N ARG A 88 -0.49 8.45 -14.80
CA ARG A 88 0.62 7.95 -15.64
C ARG A 88 0.41 6.54 -16.14
N ALA A 89 -0.25 5.69 -15.36
CA ALA A 89 -0.57 4.32 -15.75
C ALA A 89 -1.93 4.21 -16.48
N HIS A 90 -2.64 5.33 -16.70
CA HIS A 90 -3.96 5.38 -17.32
C HIS A 90 -5.00 4.47 -16.63
N ILE A 91 -4.88 4.28 -15.31
CA ILE A 91 -5.80 3.50 -14.48
C ILE A 91 -6.70 4.44 -13.67
N GLN A 92 -7.93 4.02 -13.32
CA GLN A 92 -8.85 4.87 -12.55
C GLN A 92 -8.38 5.03 -11.09
N ASN A 93 -8.58 6.24 -10.52
CA ASN A 93 -8.18 6.54 -9.13
C ASN A 93 -9.33 6.27 -8.14
N GLY A 94 -9.34 5.09 -7.51
CA GLY A 94 -10.28 4.76 -6.45
C GLY A 94 -9.96 5.40 -5.09
N SER A 95 -8.72 5.85 -4.89
CA SER A 95 -8.31 6.43 -3.60
C SER A 95 -9.00 7.75 -3.27
N ALA A 96 -9.53 8.46 -4.28
CA ALA A 96 -10.32 9.67 -4.09
C ALA A 96 -11.73 9.40 -3.52
N TYR A 97 -12.20 8.15 -3.58
CA TYR A 97 -13.53 7.71 -3.17
C TYR A 97 -13.52 6.90 -1.87
N VAL A 98 -12.44 7.05 -1.09
CA VAL A 98 -12.27 6.45 0.25
C VAL A 98 -12.32 7.53 1.30
N ASN A 99 -13.32 7.48 2.20
CA ASN A 99 -13.45 8.41 3.31
C ASN A 99 -13.25 7.66 4.63
N ILE A 100 -12.39 8.20 5.50
CA ILE A 100 -12.06 7.58 6.79
C ILE A 100 -12.53 8.50 7.90
N PHE A 101 -13.45 8.03 8.73
CA PHE A 101 -13.97 8.73 9.89
C PHE A 101 -13.33 8.19 11.17
N GLY A 102 -13.21 9.04 12.17
CA GLY A 102 -12.60 8.67 13.44
C GLY A 102 -11.09 8.38 13.34
N ARG A 103 -10.58 7.64 14.31
CA ARG A 103 -9.16 7.28 14.40
C ARG A 103 -8.98 5.86 14.96
N ARG A 104 -8.11 5.08 14.31
CA ARG A 104 -7.64 3.79 14.80
C ARG A 104 -6.23 3.95 15.37
N GLU A 105 -5.97 3.34 16.52
CA GLU A 105 -4.62 3.25 17.04
C GLU A 105 -3.72 2.38 16.17
N SER A 106 -2.44 2.76 16.12
CA SER A 106 -1.46 1.97 15.37
C SER A 106 -1.15 0.69 16.13
N LYS A 107 -1.24 -0.48 15.49
CA LYS A 107 -0.90 -1.79 16.07
C LYS A 107 0.53 -1.87 16.66
N HIS A 108 1.39 -0.91 16.37
CA HIS A 108 2.77 -0.86 16.88
C HIS A 108 2.92 -0.20 18.25
N ASN A 109 1.89 0.49 18.77
CA ASN A 109 1.96 1.19 20.05
C ASN A 109 1.42 0.36 21.24
N ASN A 110 0.88 -0.83 21.01
CA ASN A 110 0.34 -1.67 22.08
C ASN A 110 1.40 -2.64 22.58
N ALA A 111 2.31 -2.17 23.45
CA ALA A 111 3.16 -3.03 24.28
C ALA A 111 2.37 -3.72 25.41
N LEU A 112 1.15 -3.28 25.67
CA LEU A 112 0.19 -3.88 26.60
C LEU A 112 -1.05 -4.26 25.79
N HIS A 113 -1.50 -5.51 25.87
CA HIS A 113 -2.70 -6.05 25.25
C HIS A 113 -3.98 -5.41 25.84
N VAL A 114 -4.07 -4.10 25.86
CA VAL A 114 -5.30 -3.38 26.15
C VAL A 114 -6.09 -3.33 24.86
N VAL A 115 -7.30 -3.88 24.86
CA VAL A 115 -8.28 -3.71 23.79
C VAL A 115 -8.48 -2.21 23.63
N SER A 116 -7.80 -1.59 22.65
CA SER A 116 -8.03 -0.19 22.34
C SER A 116 -9.35 -0.11 21.60
N GLU A 117 -10.36 0.41 22.25
CA GLU A 117 -11.59 0.82 21.59
C GLU A 117 -11.23 1.79 20.48
N SER A 118 -11.40 1.37 19.23
CA SER A 118 -11.24 2.25 18.07
C SER A 118 -12.43 3.19 18.04
N PHE A 119 -12.33 4.31 18.74
CA PHE A 119 -13.37 5.31 18.85
C PHE A 119 -13.79 5.79 17.45
N GLY A 120 -14.95 5.31 16.98
CA GLY A 120 -15.59 5.78 15.76
C GLY A 120 -14.81 5.57 14.47
N TYR A 121 -13.81 4.66 14.43
CA TYR A 121 -13.11 4.36 13.19
C TYR A 121 -14.02 3.64 12.21
N MET A 122 -14.25 4.27 11.07
CA MET A 122 -15.07 3.73 9.99
C MET A 122 -14.46 4.12 8.65
N VAL A 123 -14.47 3.19 7.71
CA VAL A 123 -14.15 3.43 6.31
C VAL A 123 -15.43 3.46 5.52
N ASN A 124 -15.68 4.55 4.82
CA ASN A 124 -16.81 4.70 3.91
C ASN A 124 -16.30 4.74 2.47
N LEU A 125 -16.85 3.87 1.64
CA LEU A 125 -16.56 3.75 0.21
C LEU A 125 -17.75 4.29 -0.59
N ASP A 126 -17.46 5.04 -1.63
CA ASP A 126 -18.47 5.49 -2.57
C ASP A 126 -18.96 4.28 -3.40
N ALA A 127 -20.13 3.75 -3.03
CA ALA A 127 -20.69 2.55 -3.64
C ALA A 127 -21.03 2.79 -5.13
N ASP A 128 -21.47 3.99 -5.51
CA ASP A 128 -21.80 4.31 -6.91
C ASP A 128 -20.56 4.28 -7.79
N PHE A 129 -19.42 4.74 -7.25
CA PHE A 129 -18.15 4.65 -7.95
C PHE A 129 -17.63 3.22 -8.07
N PHE A 130 -17.66 2.43 -6.98
CA PHE A 130 -17.02 1.11 -6.95
C PHE A 130 -17.83 -0.01 -7.57
N LYS A 131 -19.14 0.12 -7.67
CA LYS A 131 -20.06 -0.91 -8.21
C LYS A 131 -19.64 -1.38 -9.60
N GLY A 132 -19.41 -2.68 -9.75
CA GLY A 132 -18.99 -3.30 -11.01
C GLY A 132 -17.54 -3.07 -11.41
N LYS A 133 -16.75 -2.35 -10.61
CA LYS A 133 -15.34 -2.06 -10.93
C LYS A 133 -14.41 -3.23 -10.58
N LYS A 134 -13.37 -3.39 -11.39
CA LYS A 134 -12.25 -4.31 -11.13
C LYS A 134 -11.16 -3.53 -10.40
N VAL A 135 -10.85 -3.92 -9.17
CA VAL A 135 -10.04 -3.14 -8.24
C VAL A 135 -8.73 -3.83 -7.91
N ILE A 136 -7.64 -3.04 -7.85
CA ILE A 136 -6.32 -3.42 -7.34
C ILE A 136 -6.07 -2.60 -6.09
N ILE A 137 -5.82 -3.28 -4.97
CA ILE A 137 -5.47 -2.63 -3.70
C ILE A 137 -3.96 -2.36 -3.70
N PHE A 138 -3.56 -1.16 -3.28
CA PHE A 138 -2.16 -0.82 -2.98
C PHE A 138 -1.96 -0.51 -1.51
N ASP A 139 -0.86 -1.01 -0.92
CA ASP A 139 -0.40 -0.57 0.42
C ASP A 139 1.13 -0.59 0.51
N ASP A 140 1.65 0.07 1.52
CA ASP A 140 3.11 0.16 1.74
C ASP A 140 3.71 -1.14 2.33
N LEU A 141 3.00 -1.84 3.19
CA LEU A 141 3.54 -3.04 3.85
C LEU A 141 2.45 -4.06 4.15
N ILE A 142 2.63 -5.26 3.64
CA ILE A 142 1.82 -6.41 4.04
C ILE A 142 2.57 -7.25 5.09
N THR A 143 1.90 -7.57 6.20
CA THR A 143 2.37 -8.51 7.23
C THR A 143 1.56 -9.80 7.18
N SER A 144 0.51 -9.92 7.96
CA SER A 144 -0.43 -11.06 7.91
C SER A 144 -1.42 -10.97 6.75
N GLY A 145 -1.63 -9.77 6.20
CA GLY A 145 -2.64 -9.52 5.19
C GLY A 145 -4.04 -9.21 5.74
N ALA A 146 -4.26 -9.31 7.05
CA ALA A 146 -5.60 -9.13 7.64
C ALA A 146 -6.25 -7.79 7.26
N THR A 147 -5.51 -6.67 7.30
CA THR A 147 -6.04 -5.36 6.88
C THR A 147 -6.43 -5.32 5.40
N ALA A 148 -5.68 -6.00 4.55
CA ALA A 148 -5.96 -6.04 3.13
C ALA A 148 -7.17 -6.93 2.81
N GLU A 149 -7.36 -8.04 3.54
CA GLU A 149 -8.56 -8.87 3.41
C GLU A 149 -9.80 -8.15 3.95
N GLU A 150 -9.72 -7.48 5.11
CA GLU A 150 -10.80 -6.65 5.63
C GLU A 150 -11.22 -5.56 4.63
N PHE A 151 -10.25 -4.89 4.01
CA PHE A 151 -10.54 -3.86 3.02
C PHE A 151 -11.10 -4.44 1.72
N LYS A 152 -10.64 -5.62 1.31
CA LYS A 152 -11.22 -6.37 0.20
C LYS A 152 -12.71 -6.65 0.46
N GLU A 153 -13.06 -7.17 1.64
CA GLU A 153 -14.46 -7.45 2.01
C GLU A 153 -15.33 -6.19 1.93
N GLN A 154 -14.82 -5.05 2.38
CA GLN A 154 -15.54 -3.77 2.26
C GLN A 154 -15.77 -3.36 0.81
N LEU A 155 -14.78 -3.56 -0.08
CA LEU A 155 -14.91 -3.29 -1.52
C LEU A 155 -15.90 -4.26 -2.19
N ASP A 156 -15.85 -5.54 -1.85
CA ASP A 156 -16.80 -6.54 -2.36
C ASP A 156 -18.23 -6.19 -1.93
N ASN A 157 -18.44 -5.71 -0.69
CA ASN A 157 -19.75 -5.32 -0.16
C ASN A 157 -20.37 -4.11 -0.89
N VAL A 158 -19.55 -3.23 -1.49
CA VAL A 158 -20.04 -2.14 -2.36
C VAL A 158 -20.08 -2.54 -3.84
N GLY A 159 -19.96 -3.84 -4.14
CA GLY A 159 -20.14 -4.38 -5.48
C GLY A 159 -18.90 -4.27 -6.39
N ALA A 160 -17.74 -4.03 -5.85
CA ALA A 160 -16.48 -4.11 -6.59
C ALA A 160 -16.01 -5.57 -6.73
N THR A 161 -15.07 -5.83 -7.63
CA THR A 161 -14.36 -7.10 -7.75
C THR A 161 -12.87 -6.87 -7.52
N VAL A 162 -12.35 -7.32 -6.37
CA VAL A 162 -10.93 -7.16 -6.05
C VAL A 162 -10.09 -8.24 -6.74
N LEU A 163 -9.23 -7.84 -7.67
CA LEU A 163 -8.36 -8.74 -8.42
C LEU A 163 -7.13 -9.18 -7.62
N GLY A 164 -6.65 -8.32 -6.74
CA GLY A 164 -5.49 -8.59 -5.90
C GLY A 164 -4.94 -7.35 -5.21
N GLY A 165 -3.84 -7.55 -4.47
CA GLY A 165 -3.12 -6.48 -3.80
C GLY A 165 -1.68 -6.36 -4.30
N LEU A 166 -1.25 -5.12 -4.52
CA LEU A 166 0.11 -4.71 -4.83
C LEU A 166 0.70 -4.02 -3.59
N PHE A 167 1.78 -4.54 -3.07
CA PHE A 167 2.41 -4.04 -1.85
C PHE A 167 3.83 -3.57 -2.13
N LEU A 168 4.22 -2.41 -1.56
CA LEU A 168 5.61 -1.95 -1.67
C LEU A 168 6.55 -2.98 -1.06
N ALA A 169 6.19 -3.54 0.12
CA ALA A 169 6.99 -4.61 0.71
C ALA A 169 6.14 -5.64 1.48
N LYS A 170 6.68 -6.85 1.62
CA LYS A 170 6.14 -7.91 2.46
C LYS A 170 7.09 -8.19 3.62
N THR A 171 6.54 -8.26 4.84
CA THR A 171 7.31 -8.66 6.02
C THR A 171 7.78 -10.10 5.89
N VAL A 172 9.08 -10.29 6.10
CA VAL A 172 9.72 -11.61 6.19
C VAL A 172 10.29 -11.81 7.60
N HIS A 173 10.36 -13.05 8.03
CA HIS A 173 11.01 -13.49 9.26
C HIS A 173 12.36 -14.13 8.90
N ASN A 174 13.32 -14.12 9.82
CA ASN A 174 14.74 -14.36 9.59
C ASN A 174 15.13 -15.64 8.83
N ASP A 175 14.23 -16.57 8.58
CA ASP A 175 14.51 -17.89 8.02
C ASP A 175 14.51 -17.94 6.48
N GLY A 176 14.34 -16.80 5.83
CA GLY A 176 14.10 -16.72 4.38
C GLY A 176 15.12 -15.91 3.59
N ILE A 177 16.43 -16.01 3.84
CA ILE A 177 17.43 -15.48 2.90
C ILE A 177 17.52 -16.40 1.67
N ARG A 178 16.40 -16.55 0.96
CA ARG A 178 16.33 -17.27 -0.32
C ARG A 178 15.51 -16.43 -1.29
N GLY A 179 16.18 -15.56 -2.03
CA GLY A 179 15.52 -14.83 -3.10
C GLY A 179 16.48 -13.93 -3.84
N ALA A 180 16.31 -13.82 -5.15
CA ALA A 180 16.99 -12.82 -5.95
C ALA A 180 16.58 -11.44 -5.47
N TYR A 181 17.50 -10.70 -4.89
CA TYR A 181 17.25 -9.33 -4.43
C TYR A 181 17.08 -8.40 -5.62
N LYS A 182 15.96 -7.68 -5.66
CA LYS A 182 15.81 -6.54 -6.56
C LYS A 182 16.55 -5.35 -5.95
N GLU A 183 17.55 -4.85 -6.65
CA GLU A 183 18.29 -3.67 -6.21
C GLU A 183 17.37 -2.45 -6.13
N ILE A 184 17.40 -1.74 -5.00
CA ILE A 184 16.66 -0.50 -4.83
C ILE A 184 17.52 0.66 -5.34
N LYS A 185 17.23 1.15 -6.54
CA LYS A 185 17.95 2.24 -7.21
C LYS A 185 17.26 3.59 -6.95
N TYR A 186 17.28 4.08 -5.72
CA TYR A 186 16.64 5.35 -5.38
C TYR A 186 17.61 6.53 -5.23
N LYS A 187 18.93 6.33 -5.41
CA LYS A 187 19.93 7.38 -5.24
C LYS A 187 19.64 8.63 -6.08
N GLN A 188 19.12 8.47 -7.27
CA GLN A 188 18.72 9.55 -8.17
C GLN A 188 17.55 10.41 -7.67
N TYR A 189 16.85 9.98 -6.61
CA TYR A 189 15.68 10.66 -6.04
C TYR A 189 16.01 11.35 -4.70
N SER A 190 17.25 11.24 -4.22
CA SER A 190 17.66 11.70 -2.87
C SER A 190 18.15 13.15 -2.83
N ALA A 191 18.21 13.84 -3.97
CA ALA A 191 18.65 15.24 -4.11
C ALA A 191 17.49 16.23 -3.95
#